data_335fd987bc3e1440b22244556fffcf30
#
_entry.id   335fd987bc3e1440b22244556fffcf30
#
_cell.length_a   1.000
_cell.length_b   1.000
_cell.length_c   1.000
_cell.angle_alpha   90.00
_cell.angle_beta   90.00
_cell.angle_gamma   90.00
#
_symmetry.space_group_name_H-M   'P 1'
#
loop_
_entity.id
_entity.type
_entity.pdbx_description
1 polymer ?
#
loop_
_entity_poly.entity_id
_entity_poly.type
_entity_poly.pdbx_seq_one_letter_code
_entity_poly.pdbx_strand_id
1 'polypeptide(L)'
;IDWTSMEDMRKVMDVNYFGHVAMTKKFLPLLIAKRDSRIVNICSVAGYLALSSGSAYCASKYALESFSDCLRREMVPWSLRVSIIEPGAMRTPILQGGSKSYLDFLSTIPKDAQERWGENFLKAHYDNLAKNVFVKYAENPTKVVQALQHAVMNTVPHIRYRPGWQSSFLFFPVSRLPAWIIDWIFSKLDKLPHVPAGVSQQLKD
;
A
#
# COMPACT_ATOMS: atom_id res chain seq x y z
N ILE A 1 -5.64 -12.27 -3.71
CA ILE A 1 -7.09 -12.10 -3.53
C ILE A 1 -7.75 -13.36 -2.97
N ASP A 2 -7.41 -14.51 -3.51
CA ASP A 2 -7.98 -15.81 -3.12
C ASP A 2 -7.62 -16.22 -1.67
N TRP A 3 -6.56 -15.64 -1.11
CA TRP A 3 -6.07 -15.96 0.25
C TRP A 3 -6.58 -15.01 1.34
N THR A 4 -7.29 -13.97 0.97
CA THR A 4 -7.72 -12.94 1.92
C THR A 4 -9.23 -13.00 2.08
N SER A 5 -9.71 -13.17 3.30
CA SER A 5 -11.13 -13.17 3.59
C SER A 5 -11.78 -11.82 3.33
N MET A 6 -13.08 -11.80 3.01
CA MET A 6 -13.86 -10.55 2.89
C MET A 6 -13.85 -9.76 4.20
N GLU A 7 -13.79 -10.44 5.34
CA GLU A 7 -13.71 -9.80 6.65
C GLU A 7 -12.40 -9.04 6.82
N ASP A 8 -11.26 -9.65 6.46
CA ASP A 8 -9.96 -8.98 6.54
C ASP A 8 -9.85 -7.84 5.54
N MET A 9 -10.42 -7.99 4.34
CA MET A 9 -10.50 -6.88 3.37
C MET A 9 -11.27 -5.69 3.94
N ARG A 10 -12.41 -5.93 4.62
CA ARG A 10 -13.17 -4.87 5.30
C ARG A 10 -12.37 -4.23 6.41
N LYS A 11 -11.72 -5.01 7.29
CA LYS A 11 -10.85 -4.48 8.36
C LYS A 11 -9.75 -3.57 7.83
N VAL A 12 -9.10 -3.95 6.72
CA VAL A 12 -8.08 -3.12 6.08
C VAL A 12 -8.69 -1.81 5.58
N MET A 13 -9.86 -1.85 4.96
CA MET A 13 -10.57 -0.64 4.51
C MET A 13 -11.01 0.23 5.68
N ASP A 14 -11.50 -0.36 6.75
CA ASP A 14 -11.97 0.36 7.95
C ASP A 14 -10.83 1.19 8.56
N VAL A 15 -9.65 0.60 8.68
CA VAL A 15 -8.49 1.30 9.24
C VAL A 15 -7.88 2.29 8.24
N ASN A 16 -7.56 1.84 7.04
CA ASN A 16 -6.74 2.60 6.10
C ASN A 16 -7.50 3.66 5.31
N TYR A 17 -8.83 3.55 5.23
CA TYR A 17 -9.66 4.48 4.49
C TYR A 17 -10.76 5.11 5.36
N PHE A 18 -11.69 4.32 5.87
CA PHE A 18 -12.83 4.87 6.64
C PHE A 18 -12.40 5.56 7.94
N GLY A 19 -11.34 5.08 8.59
CA GLY A 19 -10.75 5.77 9.73
C GLY A 19 -10.28 7.18 9.39
N HIS A 20 -9.58 7.36 8.25
CA HIS A 20 -9.14 8.68 7.78
C HIS A 20 -10.34 9.58 7.42
N VAL A 21 -11.35 9.04 6.76
CA VAL A 21 -12.58 9.77 6.43
C VAL A 21 -13.31 10.21 7.69
N ALA A 22 -13.48 9.32 8.67
CA ALA A 22 -14.16 9.61 9.94
C ALA A 22 -13.42 10.71 10.71
N MET A 23 -12.10 10.61 10.85
CA MET A 23 -11.27 11.62 11.49
C MET A 23 -11.38 12.98 10.77
N THR A 24 -11.25 12.95 9.44
CA THR A 24 -11.41 14.16 8.62
C THR A 24 -12.76 14.83 8.88
N LYS A 25 -13.87 14.08 8.75
CA LYS A 25 -15.22 14.60 8.96
C LYS A 25 -15.41 15.16 10.37
N LYS A 26 -14.85 14.51 11.39
CA LYS A 26 -14.98 14.95 12.78
C LYS A 26 -14.26 16.27 13.04
N PHE A 27 -13.08 16.47 12.48
CA PHE A 27 -12.28 17.68 12.69
C PHE A 27 -12.54 18.77 11.64
N LEU A 28 -13.20 18.47 10.54
CA LEU A 28 -13.44 19.42 9.44
C LEU A 28 -14.03 20.75 9.89
N PRO A 29 -15.07 20.81 10.76
CA PRO A 29 -15.62 22.10 11.23
C PRO A 29 -14.58 22.99 11.89
N LEU A 30 -13.67 22.43 12.68
CA LEU A 30 -12.58 23.17 13.32
C LEU A 30 -11.53 23.64 12.32
N LEU A 31 -11.22 22.79 11.33
CA LEU A 31 -10.22 23.10 10.32
C LEU A 31 -10.67 24.21 9.38
N ILE A 32 -11.92 24.21 8.96
CA ILE A 32 -12.47 25.27 8.09
C ILE A 32 -12.66 26.60 8.84
N ALA A 33 -13.03 26.55 10.13
CA ALA A 33 -13.17 27.76 10.95
C ALA A 33 -11.83 28.48 11.16
N LYS A 34 -10.73 27.74 11.23
CA LYS A 34 -9.40 28.32 11.49
C LYS A 34 -8.78 28.98 10.24
N ARG A 35 -9.14 28.62 9.03
CA ARG A 35 -8.46 28.95 7.76
C ARG A 35 -6.96 28.61 7.76
N ASP A 36 -6.39 28.42 6.60
CA ASP A 36 -4.98 27.96 6.42
C ASP A 36 -4.63 26.71 7.25
N SER A 37 -5.63 25.88 7.48
CA SER A 37 -5.50 24.59 8.15
C SER A 37 -4.96 23.53 7.21
N ARG A 38 -4.56 22.38 7.78
CA ARG A 38 -3.91 21.32 7.01
C ARG A 38 -4.41 19.94 7.39
N ILE A 39 -4.52 19.10 6.36
CA ILE A 39 -4.67 17.66 6.50
C ILE A 39 -3.49 17.02 5.78
N VAL A 40 -2.81 16.09 6.43
CA VAL A 40 -1.70 15.34 5.86
C VAL A 40 -2.02 13.86 5.97
N ASN A 41 -2.33 13.23 4.83
CA ASN A 41 -2.65 11.81 4.78
C ASN A 41 -1.39 10.99 4.44
N ILE A 42 -1.10 9.97 5.25
CA ILE A 42 -0.02 9.03 4.97
C ILE A 42 -0.59 7.90 4.11
N CYS A 43 -0.26 7.92 2.85
CA CYS A 43 -0.60 6.91 1.87
C CYS A 43 0.55 5.87 1.70
N SER A 44 0.90 5.54 0.50
CA SER A 44 1.97 4.61 0.14
C SER A 44 2.18 4.63 -1.37
N VAL A 45 3.30 4.10 -1.85
CA VAL A 45 3.47 3.71 -3.27
C VAL A 45 2.36 2.77 -3.74
N ALA A 46 1.79 1.97 -2.82
CA ALA A 46 0.64 1.10 -3.08
C ALA A 46 -0.68 1.86 -3.35
N GLY A 47 -0.69 3.19 -3.24
CA GLY A 47 -1.82 4.05 -3.60
C GLY A 47 -1.83 4.48 -5.07
N TYR A 48 -0.76 4.19 -5.82
CA TYR A 48 -0.67 4.50 -7.25
C TYR A 48 -0.03 3.39 -8.09
N LEU A 49 0.45 2.32 -7.45
CA LEU A 49 0.99 1.12 -8.11
C LEU A 49 0.47 -0.11 -7.37
N ALA A 50 -0.31 -0.96 -8.07
CA ALA A 50 -0.83 -2.19 -7.49
C ALA A 50 0.27 -3.25 -7.41
N LEU A 51 0.32 -3.96 -6.28
CA LEU A 51 1.29 -5.01 -6.00
C LEU A 51 0.58 -6.35 -5.85
N SER A 52 1.16 -7.41 -6.41
CA SER A 52 0.68 -8.78 -6.24
C SER A 52 0.56 -9.13 -4.75
N SER A 53 -0.43 -9.93 -4.40
CA SER A 53 -0.75 -10.36 -3.02
C SER A 53 -1.14 -9.23 -2.04
N GLY A 54 -1.20 -7.97 -2.50
CA GLY A 54 -1.54 -6.81 -1.70
C GLY A 54 -2.91 -6.18 -2.01
N SER A 55 -3.86 -6.90 -2.60
CA SER A 55 -5.09 -6.33 -3.16
C SER A 55 -5.90 -5.48 -2.18
N ALA A 56 -6.14 -5.96 -0.97
CA ALA A 56 -6.89 -5.20 0.05
C ALA A 56 -6.15 -3.94 0.46
N TYR A 57 -4.83 -4.04 0.69
CA TYR A 57 -4.00 -2.90 1.06
C TYR A 57 -3.90 -1.88 -0.08
N CYS A 58 -3.59 -2.32 -1.30
CA CYS A 58 -3.53 -1.43 -2.45
C CYS A 58 -4.86 -0.72 -2.67
N ALA A 59 -5.98 -1.45 -2.68
CA ALA A 59 -7.30 -0.85 -2.83
C ALA A 59 -7.57 0.24 -1.77
N SER A 60 -7.23 -0.02 -0.50
CA SER A 60 -7.39 0.96 0.58
C SER A 60 -6.55 2.22 0.38
N LYS A 61 -5.32 2.08 -0.13
CA LYS A 61 -4.43 3.22 -0.39
C LYS A 61 -4.82 3.99 -1.66
N TYR A 62 -5.29 3.31 -2.72
CA TYR A 62 -5.90 3.98 -3.87
C TYR A 62 -7.15 4.79 -3.48
N ALA A 63 -8.00 4.22 -2.62
CA ALA A 63 -9.17 4.93 -2.08
C ALA A 63 -8.74 6.19 -1.30
N LEU A 64 -7.69 6.11 -0.48
CA LEU A 64 -7.18 7.24 0.29
C LEU A 64 -6.56 8.33 -0.61
N GLU A 65 -5.87 7.95 -1.69
CA GLU A 65 -5.35 8.89 -2.71
C GLU A 65 -6.51 9.68 -3.33
N SER A 66 -7.52 8.96 -3.85
CA SER A 66 -8.68 9.56 -4.47
C SER A 66 -9.44 10.48 -3.52
N PHE A 67 -9.70 10.02 -2.27
CA PHE A 67 -10.32 10.81 -1.24
C PHE A 67 -9.55 12.10 -0.94
N SER A 68 -8.24 12.01 -0.82
CA SER A 68 -7.38 13.16 -0.52
C SER A 68 -7.41 14.20 -1.64
N ASP A 69 -7.42 13.75 -2.89
CA ASP A 69 -7.51 14.65 -4.05
C ASP A 69 -8.89 15.32 -4.16
N CYS A 70 -9.98 14.58 -3.90
CA CYS A 70 -11.33 15.17 -3.84
C CYS A 70 -11.41 16.20 -2.73
N LEU A 71 -11.01 15.84 -1.51
CA LEU A 71 -10.99 16.73 -0.35
C LEU A 71 -10.18 18.00 -0.64
N ARG A 72 -9.00 17.87 -1.23
CA ARG A 72 -8.15 19.01 -1.59
C ARG A 72 -8.84 20.00 -2.50
N ARG A 73 -9.58 19.50 -3.50
CA ARG A 73 -10.31 20.35 -4.47
C ARG A 73 -11.56 20.97 -3.85
N GLU A 74 -12.29 20.21 -3.05
CA GLU A 74 -13.52 20.67 -2.38
C GLU A 74 -13.24 21.76 -1.33
N MET A 75 -12.07 21.68 -0.66
CA MET A 75 -11.73 22.56 0.46
C MET A 75 -10.96 23.83 0.05
N VAL A 76 -10.75 24.06 -1.24
CA VAL A 76 -10.10 25.29 -1.74
C VAL A 76 -10.76 26.58 -1.20
N PRO A 77 -12.12 26.73 -1.21
CA PRO A 77 -12.76 27.95 -0.71
C PRO A 77 -12.48 28.23 0.78
N TRP A 78 -12.16 27.18 1.54
CA TRP A 78 -11.87 27.28 2.98
C TRP A 78 -10.39 27.48 3.29
N SER A 79 -9.55 27.57 2.25
CA SER A 79 -8.08 27.61 2.38
C SER A 79 -7.53 26.44 3.20
N LEU A 80 -8.20 25.28 3.19
CA LEU A 80 -7.73 24.05 3.80
C LEU A 80 -6.80 23.32 2.83
N ARG A 81 -5.55 23.11 3.25
CA ARG A 81 -4.54 22.44 2.44
C ARG A 81 -4.51 20.95 2.74
N VAL A 82 -4.46 20.15 1.70
CA VAL A 82 -4.35 18.69 1.84
C VAL A 82 -3.08 18.22 1.15
N SER A 83 -2.25 17.53 1.90
CA SER A 83 -1.01 16.90 1.43
C SER A 83 -1.07 15.39 1.58
N ILE A 84 -0.42 14.68 0.67
CA ILE A 84 -0.32 13.22 0.67
C ILE A 84 1.15 12.84 0.77
N ILE A 85 1.46 11.90 1.65
CA ILE A 85 2.80 11.34 1.77
C ILE A 85 2.76 9.91 1.25
N GLU A 86 3.56 9.62 0.25
CA GLU A 86 3.57 8.38 -0.54
C GLU A 86 4.91 7.63 -0.34
N PRO A 87 5.19 7.05 0.85
CA PRO A 87 6.46 6.37 1.10
C PRO A 87 6.54 5.03 0.37
N GLY A 88 7.77 4.64 0.00
CA GLY A 88 8.14 3.26 -0.33
C GLY A 88 8.32 2.40 0.92
N ALA A 89 9.12 1.33 0.82
CA ALA A 89 9.44 0.48 1.96
C ALA A 89 10.32 1.23 2.97
N MET A 90 9.85 1.33 4.21
CA MET A 90 10.55 1.99 5.32
C MET A 90 10.87 0.98 6.42
N ARG A 91 12.07 1.03 6.99
CA ARG A 91 12.50 0.15 8.09
C ARG A 91 11.71 0.43 9.36
N THR A 92 10.58 -0.22 9.49
CA THR A 92 9.66 -0.11 10.61
C THR A 92 9.28 -1.49 11.12
N PRO A 93 8.79 -1.63 12.35
CA PRO A 93 8.33 -2.92 12.88
C PRO A 93 7.32 -3.65 11.97
N ILE A 94 6.52 -2.93 11.19
CA ILE A 94 5.56 -3.53 10.24
C ILE A 94 6.25 -4.39 9.16
N LEU A 95 7.48 -4.02 8.74
CA LEU A 95 8.27 -4.83 7.82
C LEU A 95 9.10 -5.90 8.54
N GLN A 96 9.45 -5.67 9.81
CA GLN A 96 10.30 -6.56 10.60
C GLN A 96 9.50 -7.59 11.40
N GLY A 97 8.31 -7.21 11.85
CA GLY A 97 7.50 -7.93 12.82
C GLY A 97 6.43 -8.82 12.23
N GLY A 98 6.42 -8.94 10.93
CA GLY A 98 5.53 -9.89 10.27
C GLY A 98 6.08 -11.31 10.19
N SER A 99 7.09 -11.70 10.96
CA SER A 99 7.53 -13.11 11.01
C SER A 99 6.52 -13.96 11.79
N LYS A 100 5.26 -13.94 11.33
CA LYS A 100 4.37 -15.05 11.59
C LYS A 100 5.08 -16.28 11.04
N SER A 101 5.06 -17.37 11.79
CA SER A 101 5.58 -18.64 11.28
C SER A 101 4.87 -19.01 9.96
N TYR A 102 5.45 -19.94 9.21
CA TYR A 102 4.77 -20.45 8.01
C TYR A 102 3.39 -21.04 8.36
N LEU A 103 3.26 -21.65 9.54
CA LEU A 103 1.99 -22.19 10.04
C LEU A 103 0.96 -21.07 10.30
N ASP A 104 1.40 -19.95 10.89
CA ASP A 104 0.53 -18.78 11.07
C ASP A 104 0.09 -18.19 9.73
N PHE A 105 1.00 -18.12 8.75
CA PHE A 105 0.65 -17.73 7.39
C PHE A 105 -0.41 -18.64 6.79
N LEU A 106 -0.22 -19.96 6.84
CA LEU A 106 -1.20 -20.93 6.34
C LEU A 106 -2.54 -20.82 7.05
N SER A 107 -2.56 -20.58 8.36
CA SER A 107 -3.80 -20.46 9.13
C SER A 107 -4.69 -19.30 8.68
N THR A 108 -4.13 -18.30 7.99
CA THR A 108 -4.88 -17.17 7.42
C THR A 108 -5.51 -17.47 6.07
N ILE A 109 -5.13 -18.59 5.42
CA ILE A 109 -5.59 -18.95 4.07
C ILE A 109 -6.71 -19.96 4.19
N PRO A 110 -7.86 -19.79 3.51
CA PRO A 110 -8.93 -20.78 3.45
C PRO A 110 -8.43 -22.15 2.94
N LYS A 111 -8.93 -23.25 3.48
CA LYS A 111 -8.45 -24.60 3.12
C LYS A 111 -8.57 -24.92 1.64
N ASP A 112 -9.69 -24.57 1.03
CA ASP A 112 -9.94 -24.76 -0.41
C ASP A 112 -8.94 -23.96 -1.27
N ALA A 113 -8.53 -22.78 -0.81
CA ALA A 113 -7.48 -22.01 -1.46
C ALA A 113 -6.11 -22.68 -1.26
N GLN A 114 -5.80 -23.23 -0.07
CA GLN A 114 -4.57 -23.98 0.15
C GLN A 114 -4.45 -25.19 -0.79
N GLU A 115 -5.54 -25.93 -0.99
CA GLU A 115 -5.58 -27.05 -1.92
C GLU A 115 -5.37 -26.60 -3.38
N ARG A 116 -6.04 -25.52 -3.78
CA ARG A 116 -5.96 -24.94 -5.14
C ARG A 116 -4.55 -24.45 -5.49
N TRP A 117 -3.88 -23.80 -4.54
CA TRP A 117 -2.52 -23.27 -4.76
C TRP A 117 -1.42 -24.30 -4.50
N GLY A 118 -1.64 -25.22 -3.56
CA GLY A 118 -0.71 -26.28 -3.20
C GLY A 118 0.43 -25.82 -2.29
N GLU A 119 0.89 -26.73 -1.44
CA GLU A 119 1.87 -26.44 -0.38
C GLU A 119 3.19 -25.89 -0.96
N ASN A 120 3.70 -26.48 -2.03
CA ASN A 120 4.98 -26.08 -2.64
C ASN A 120 4.94 -24.62 -3.14
N PHE A 121 3.81 -24.21 -3.74
CA PHE A 121 3.64 -22.82 -4.19
C PHE A 121 3.56 -21.87 -3.01
N LEU A 122 2.72 -22.18 -2.02
CA LEU A 122 2.52 -21.34 -0.84
C LEU A 122 3.81 -21.19 -0.02
N LYS A 123 4.58 -22.27 0.11
CA LYS A 123 5.87 -22.24 0.80
C LYS A 123 6.88 -21.37 0.05
N ALA A 124 6.99 -21.54 -1.28
CA ALA A 124 7.87 -20.72 -2.10
C ALA A 124 7.48 -19.24 -2.06
N HIS A 125 6.17 -18.94 -2.06
CA HIS A 125 5.67 -17.58 -1.92
C HIS A 125 6.04 -16.97 -0.56
N TYR A 126 5.82 -17.70 0.54
CA TYR A 126 6.19 -17.28 1.88
C TYR A 126 7.70 -16.99 1.99
N ASP A 127 8.54 -17.89 1.50
CA ASP A 127 10.00 -17.73 1.50
C ASP A 127 10.44 -16.52 0.64
N ASN A 128 9.70 -16.22 -0.44
CA ASN A 128 9.99 -15.07 -1.30
C ASN A 128 9.62 -13.73 -0.63
N LEU A 129 8.58 -13.70 0.20
CA LEU A 129 8.24 -12.50 0.96
C LEU A 129 9.41 -12.03 1.84
N ALA A 130 10.09 -12.97 2.50
CA ALA A 130 11.26 -12.67 3.32
C ALA A 130 12.47 -12.17 2.51
N LYS A 131 12.54 -12.51 1.22
CA LYS A 131 13.62 -12.14 0.30
C LYS A 131 13.29 -10.92 -0.55
N ASN A 132 12.14 -10.28 -0.32
CA ASN A 132 11.69 -9.17 -1.15
C ASN A 132 12.74 -8.05 -1.17
N VAL A 133 13.24 -7.75 -2.37
CA VAL A 133 14.32 -6.78 -2.61
C VAL A 133 13.97 -5.38 -2.09
N PHE A 134 12.71 -4.97 -2.17
CA PHE A 134 12.27 -3.66 -1.68
C PHE A 134 12.32 -3.58 -0.16
N VAL A 135 12.04 -4.69 0.53
CA VAL A 135 12.18 -4.81 1.99
C VAL A 135 13.66 -4.82 2.38
N LYS A 136 14.50 -5.55 1.65
CA LYS A 136 15.96 -5.57 1.87
C LYS A 136 16.58 -4.17 1.79
N TYR A 137 16.13 -3.34 0.86
CA TYR A 137 16.59 -1.97 0.67
C TYR A 137 15.64 -0.94 1.29
N ALA A 138 14.86 -1.33 2.30
CA ALA A 138 13.98 -0.44 3.02
C ALA A 138 14.75 0.74 3.62
N GLU A 139 14.17 1.93 3.54
CA GLU A 139 14.80 3.19 3.88
C GLU A 139 14.53 3.62 5.33
N ASN A 140 15.31 4.60 5.79
CA ASN A 140 15.11 5.15 7.14
C ASN A 140 13.78 5.93 7.21
N PRO A 141 12.88 5.59 8.16
CA PRO A 141 11.59 6.28 8.31
C PRO A 141 11.70 7.77 8.65
N THR A 142 12.87 8.26 9.08
CA THR A 142 13.13 9.69 9.29
C THR A 142 12.82 10.53 8.04
N LYS A 143 12.97 9.96 6.83
CA LYS A 143 12.59 10.64 5.58
C LYS A 143 11.08 10.96 5.53
N VAL A 144 10.25 10.08 6.06
CA VAL A 144 8.80 10.30 6.18
C VAL A 144 8.52 11.38 7.23
N VAL A 145 9.23 11.35 8.36
CA VAL A 145 9.11 12.39 9.40
C VAL A 145 9.47 13.76 8.86
N GLN A 146 10.56 13.88 8.10
CA GLN A 146 10.96 15.14 7.45
C GLN A 146 9.90 15.63 6.45
N ALA A 147 9.31 14.73 5.65
CA ALA A 147 8.24 15.08 4.74
C ALA A 147 6.98 15.55 5.48
N LEU A 148 6.61 14.88 6.59
CA LEU A 148 5.53 15.30 7.48
C LEU A 148 5.80 16.67 8.08
N GLN A 149 7.00 16.90 8.62
CA GLN A 149 7.40 18.18 9.19
C GLN A 149 7.26 19.31 8.16
N HIS A 150 7.75 19.08 6.92
CA HIS A 150 7.62 20.08 5.86
C HIS A 150 6.14 20.32 5.50
N ALA A 151 5.34 19.25 5.35
CA ALA A 151 3.91 19.37 5.02
C ALA A 151 3.12 20.14 6.09
N VAL A 152 3.48 19.99 7.37
CA VAL A 152 2.79 20.63 8.48
C VAL A 152 3.28 22.05 8.72
N MET A 153 4.57 22.31 8.64
CA MET A 153 5.17 23.57 9.12
C MET A 153 5.49 24.57 8.01
N ASN A 154 5.66 24.12 6.76
CA ASN A 154 6.05 25.03 5.67
C ASN A 154 4.86 25.92 5.25
N THR A 155 5.12 27.16 4.89
CA THR A 155 4.11 28.10 4.38
C THR A 155 3.51 27.66 3.05
N VAL A 156 4.28 26.92 2.22
CA VAL A 156 3.86 26.41 0.92
C VAL A 156 4.12 24.89 0.87
N PRO A 157 3.28 24.06 1.52
CA PRO A 157 3.46 22.61 1.46
C PRO A 157 3.21 22.06 0.06
N HIS A 158 3.93 20.99 -0.29
CA HIS A 158 3.63 20.26 -1.53
C HIS A 158 2.33 19.46 -1.40
N ILE A 159 1.67 19.25 -2.53
CA ILE A 159 0.47 18.40 -2.60
C ILE A 159 0.87 16.94 -2.36
N ARG A 160 2.01 16.49 -2.92
CA ARG A 160 2.54 15.13 -2.77
C ARG A 160 3.99 15.12 -2.35
N TYR A 161 4.29 14.23 -1.43
CA TYR A 161 5.64 13.92 -0.95
C TYR A 161 5.96 12.47 -1.22
N ARG A 162 7.08 12.21 -1.88
CA ARG A 162 7.57 10.86 -2.18
C ARG A 162 8.89 10.62 -1.45
N PRO A 163 8.85 10.42 -0.11
CA PRO A 163 10.08 10.27 0.65
C PRO A 163 10.82 8.99 0.27
N GLY A 164 12.10 9.16 -0.03
CA GLY A 164 12.99 8.08 -0.36
C GLY A 164 13.11 7.81 -1.87
N TRP A 165 14.22 7.11 -2.22
CA TRP A 165 14.55 6.84 -3.62
C TRP A 165 13.57 5.85 -4.28
N GLN A 166 13.07 4.86 -3.51
CA GLN A 166 12.12 3.87 -4.04
C GLN A 166 10.85 4.54 -4.54
N SER A 167 10.29 5.44 -3.73
CA SER A 167 9.05 6.15 -4.11
C SER A 167 9.31 7.13 -5.25
N SER A 168 10.37 7.98 -5.15
CA SER A 168 10.62 9.07 -6.08
C SER A 168 11.13 8.59 -7.44
N PHE A 169 12.09 7.67 -7.45
CA PHE A 169 12.86 7.34 -8.66
C PHE A 169 12.55 5.96 -9.24
N LEU A 170 11.86 5.09 -8.49
CA LEU A 170 11.51 3.77 -8.96
C LEU A 170 10.00 3.61 -9.16
N PHE A 171 9.23 3.59 -8.08
CA PHE A 171 7.81 3.25 -8.16
C PHE A 171 6.98 4.30 -8.89
N PHE A 172 7.24 5.58 -8.66
CA PHE A 172 6.46 6.63 -9.33
C PHE A 172 6.69 6.64 -10.85
N PRO A 173 7.92 6.63 -11.40
CA PRO A 173 8.12 6.51 -12.84
C PRO A 173 7.53 5.24 -13.43
N VAL A 174 7.69 4.08 -12.76
CA VAL A 174 7.11 2.81 -13.21
C VAL A 174 5.59 2.88 -13.29
N SER A 175 4.93 3.53 -12.31
CA SER A 175 3.45 3.68 -12.31
C SER A 175 2.91 4.49 -13.50
N ARG A 176 3.76 5.19 -14.25
CA ARG A 176 3.38 5.98 -15.44
C ARG A 176 3.55 5.22 -16.75
N LEU A 177 4.08 4.02 -16.68
CA LEU A 177 4.23 3.16 -17.85
C LEU A 177 2.88 2.52 -18.22
N PRO A 178 2.70 2.12 -19.49
CA PRO A 178 1.58 1.28 -19.90
C PRO A 178 1.50 -0.01 -19.07
N ALA A 179 0.28 -0.48 -18.78
CA ALA A 179 0.05 -1.64 -17.91
C ALA A 179 0.86 -2.88 -18.34
N TRP A 180 0.92 -3.17 -19.66
CA TRP A 180 1.65 -4.32 -20.16
C TRP A 180 3.16 -4.28 -19.86
N ILE A 181 3.77 -3.09 -19.78
CA ILE A 181 5.19 -2.93 -19.38
C ILE A 181 5.31 -3.20 -17.87
N ILE A 182 4.39 -2.66 -17.08
CA ILE A 182 4.35 -2.89 -15.63
C ILE A 182 4.22 -4.39 -15.37
N ASP A 183 3.28 -5.07 -16.01
CA ASP A 183 3.05 -6.51 -15.89
C ASP A 183 4.29 -7.31 -16.29
N TRP A 184 4.95 -6.91 -17.36
CA TRP A 184 6.21 -7.55 -17.78
C TRP A 184 7.31 -7.39 -16.73
N ILE A 185 7.48 -6.19 -16.15
CA ILE A 185 8.47 -5.94 -15.07
C ILE A 185 8.16 -6.83 -13.86
N PHE A 186 6.91 -6.82 -13.38
CA PHE A 186 6.52 -7.61 -12.20
C PHE A 186 6.57 -9.11 -12.45
N SER A 187 6.26 -9.60 -13.66
CA SER A 187 6.41 -11.01 -14.01
C SER A 187 7.85 -11.51 -13.90
N LYS A 188 8.84 -10.62 -14.02
CA LYS A 188 10.25 -10.97 -13.81
C LYS A 188 10.66 -10.90 -12.35
N LEU A 189 10.07 -9.98 -11.58
CA LEU A 189 10.37 -9.81 -10.15
C LEU A 189 9.68 -10.86 -9.27
N ASP A 190 8.43 -11.21 -9.59
CA ASP A 190 7.58 -12.12 -8.80
C ASP A 190 7.67 -13.58 -9.28
N LYS A 191 8.68 -13.92 -10.09
CA LYS A 191 8.81 -15.26 -10.62
C LYS A 191 9.02 -16.29 -9.51
N LEU A 192 8.05 -17.18 -9.32
CA LEU A 192 8.12 -18.29 -8.39
C LEU A 192 8.51 -19.59 -9.12
N PRO A 193 9.25 -20.49 -8.46
CA PRO A 193 9.73 -21.74 -9.08
C PRO A 193 8.64 -22.80 -9.26
N HIS A 194 7.47 -22.61 -8.68
CA HIS A 194 6.37 -23.57 -8.69
C HIS A 194 5.13 -23.00 -9.36
N VAL A 195 4.40 -23.87 -10.06
CA VAL A 195 3.07 -23.60 -10.62
C VAL A 195 2.03 -24.01 -9.59
N PRO A 196 0.92 -23.28 -9.43
CA PRO A 196 -0.17 -23.68 -8.54
C PRO A 196 -0.69 -25.09 -8.85
N ALA A 197 -1.04 -25.86 -7.81
CA ALA A 197 -1.49 -27.25 -7.95
C ALA A 197 -2.71 -27.40 -8.89
N GLY A 198 -3.69 -26.50 -8.76
CA GLY A 198 -4.87 -26.48 -9.61
C GLY A 198 -4.56 -26.27 -11.10
N VAL A 199 -3.57 -25.41 -11.43
CA VAL A 199 -3.12 -25.22 -12.82
C VAL A 199 -2.46 -26.51 -13.33
N SER A 200 -1.64 -27.15 -12.49
CA SER A 200 -0.98 -28.42 -12.87
C SER A 200 -1.97 -29.56 -13.11
N GLN A 201 -3.14 -29.53 -12.45
CA GLN A 201 -4.25 -30.48 -12.69
C GLN A 201 -4.94 -30.19 -14.02
N GLN A 202 -5.30 -28.92 -14.27
CA GLN A 202 -5.96 -28.49 -15.52
C GLN A 202 -5.13 -28.76 -16.79
N LEU A 203 -3.81 -28.84 -16.69
CA LEU A 203 -2.93 -29.14 -17.83
C LEU A 203 -2.82 -30.64 -18.09
N LYS A 204 -3.38 -31.51 -17.25
CA LYS A 204 -3.40 -32.97 -17.44
C LYS A 204 -4.71 -33.49 -18.01
N ASP A 205 -5.76 -32.69 -17.91
CA ASP A 205 -7.08 -32.95 -18.52
C ASP A 205 -7.11 -32.37 -19.94
#